data_02a872b7f8cad91b9063f8c427d2abb2
#
_entry.id   02a872b7f8cad91b9063f8c427d2abb2
#
_cell.length_a   1.000
_cell.length_b   1.000
_cell.length_c   1.000
_cell.angle_alpha   90.00
_cell.angle_beta   90.00
_cell.angle_gamma   90.00
#
_symmetry.space_group_name_H-M   'P 1'
#
loop_
_entity.id
_entity.type
_entity.pdbx_description
1 polymer ?
#
loop_
_entity_poly.entity_id
_entity_poly.type
_entity_poly.pdbx_seq_one_letter_code
_entity_poly.pdbx_strand_id
1 'polypeptide(L)'
;DLVAFGKRVGTATINEFDDASLEKVVRRAEDLAKLAPENPEFMPAIDKQTYKPSATFSESTAAITPDFRAKVAADSIAPCKEEKLVAAGFLEDGQSFVAFANSKGNFGYQKSTNFNFTCTVRTEDGSGSGWVGHNAKDASSFKADEDIRIAMKKASESVEAKALEPGKYTVILEPAAVAGLVGFMMFFFDARSADEGRSFLSKKGGGNKLGEQVYDPRVNLITDPWHAEAPVLPWDEDGLPRERMAIIDKGKVVNLDYSRFWAQKQGKKANATPGNLIMSGGTKSTGELVKGTKKGVLVTRTWYIRMVDPQTVLLTGLTRDGTFYIENGEI
;
A
#
# COMPACT_ATOMS: atom_id res chain seq x y z
N ASP A 1 24.57 -6.27 3.95
CA ASP A 1 25.59 -5.91 2.94
C ASP A 1 25.39 -6.68 1.66
N LEU A 2 25.65 -6.01 0.52
CA LEU A 2 25.65 -6.59 -0.81
C LEU A 2 27.03 -6.35 -1.44
N VAL A 3 27.69 -7.44 -1.85
CA VAL A 3 28.99 -7.39 -2.54
C VAL A 3 28.85 -8.02 -3.93
N ALA A 4 29.51 -7.43 -4.92
CA ALA A 4 29.53 -7.97 -6.28
C ALA A 4 30.97 -8.13 -6.79
N PHE A 5 31.26 -9.30 -7.38
CA PHE A 5 32.47 -9.58 -8.15
C PHE A 5 32.07 -9.85 -9.61
N GLY A 6 32.31 -8.85 -10.48
CA GLY A 6 31.76 -8.88 -11.83
C GLY A 6 30.23 -8.93 -11.79
N LYS A 7 29.64 -10.03 -12.27
CA LYS A 7 28.19 -10.27 -12.23
C LYS A 7 27.74 -11.22 -11.11
N ARG A 8 28.64 -11.62 -10.22
CA ARG A 8 28.34 -12.51 -9.10
C ARG A 8 28.02 -11.69 -7.88
N VAL A 9 26.91 -11.93 -7.23
CA VAL A 9 26.42 -11.13 -6.10
C VAL A 9 26.25 -12.01 -4.88
N GLY A 10 26.73 -11.51 -3.74
CA GLY A 10 26.52 -12.11 -2.43
C GLY A 10 25.88 -11.10 -1.49
N THR A 11 24.90 -11.54 -0.72
CA THR A 11 24.22 -10.70 0.29
C THR A 11 24.30 -11.38 1.64
N ALA A 12 24.64 -10.61 2.68
CA ALA A 12 24.62 -11.06 4.06
C ALA A 12 24.05 -9.98 4.98
N THR A 13 23.41 -10.42 6.06
CA THR A 13 22.80 -9.54 7.06
C THR A 13 23.32 -9.89 8.46
N ILE A 14 23.33 -8.92 9.35
CA ILE A 14 23.71 -9.05 10.74
C ILE A 14 22.92 -8.04 11.58
N ASN A 15 22.73 -8.34 12.86
CA ASN A 15 22.08 -7.48 13.83
C ASN A 15 23.02 -7.01 14.95
N GLU A 16 24.33 -7.17 14.76
CA GLU A 16 25.41 -6.70 15.63
C GLU A 16 26.20 -5.62 14.90
N PHE A 17 26.63 -4.56 15.62
CA PHE A 17 27.18 -3.35 14.98
C PHE A 17 28.58 -2.98 15.51
N ASP A 18 29.25 -3.89 16.24
CA ASP A 18 30.65 -3.73 16.54
C ASP A 18 31.52 -3.99 15.30
N ASP A 19 32.77 -3.46 15.32
CA ASP A 19 33.65 -3.52 14.14
C ASP A 19 33.93 -4.96 13.68
N ALA A 20 34.08 -5.92 14.58
CA ALA A 20 34.37 -7.31 14.24
C ALA A 20 33.14 -7.96 13.54
N SER A 21 31.95 -7.69 14.05
CA SER A 21 30.70 -8.17 13.45
C SER A 21 30.44 -7.54 12.08
N LEU A 22 30.73 -6.26 11.93
CA LEU A 22 30.63 -5.56 10.64
C LEU A 22 31.64 -6.12 9.63
N GLU A 23 32.88 -6.38 10.02
CA GLU A 23 33.84 -7.04 9.13
C GLU A 23 33.38 -8.45 8.75
N LYS A 24 32.88 -9.24 9.68
CA LYS A 24 32.38 -10.59 9.45
C LYS A 24 31.24 -10.63 8.44
N VAL A 25 30.29 -9.71 8.50
CA VAL A 25 29.17 -9.68 7.54
C VAL A 25 29.64 -9.32 6.14
N VAL A 26 30.61 -8.41 6.00
CA VAL A 26 31.22 -8.08 4.69
C VAL A 26 31.95 -9.30 4.12
N ARG A 27 32.84 -9.96 4.90
CA ARG A 27 33.55 -11.17 4.44
C ARG A 27 32.58 -12.27 4.03
N ARG A 28 31.49 -12.45 4.79
CA ARG A 28 30.47 -13.43 4.42
C ARG A 28 29.78 -13.10 3.10
N ALA A 29 29.47 -11.82 2.85
CA ALA A 29 28.91 -11.40 1.58
C ALA A 29 29.89 -11.62 0.40
N GLU A 30 31.19 -11.31 0.63
CA GLU A 30 32.25 -11.60 -0.36
C GLU A 30 32.35 -13.09 -0.70
N ASP A 31 32.35 -13.95 0.30
CA ASP A 31 32.47 -15.39 0.09
C ASP A 31 31.24 -15.96 -0.63
N LEU A 32 30.04 -15.49 -0.29
CA LEU A 32 28.82 -15.83 -1.00
C LEU A 32 28.87 -15.37 -2.45
N ALA A 33 29.38 -14.18 -2.71
CA ALA A 33 29.51 -13.65 -4.09
C ALA A 33 30.51 -14.47 -4.92
N LYS A 34 31.62 -14.94 -4.33
CA LYS A 34 32.59 -15.80 -5.03
C LYS A 34 31.99 -17.14 -5.47
N LEU A 35 31.07 -17.68 -4.65
CA LEU A 35 30.39 -18.96 -4.92
C LEU A 35 29.15 -18.83 -5.79
N ALA A 36 28.57 -17.64 -5.89
CA ALA A 36 27.35 -17.41 -6.64
C ALA A 36 27.56 -17.59 -8.16
N PRO A 37 26.56 -18.07 -8.89
CA PRO A 37 26.57 -18.02 -10.34
C PRO A 37 26.54 -16.57 -10.83
N GLU A 38 26.96 -16.33 -12.06
CA GLU A 38 26.82 -15.03 -12.69
C GLU A 38 25.34 -14.69 -12.91
N ASN A 39 24.93 -13.49 -12.48
CA ASN A 39 23.61 -12.97 -12.77
C ASN A 39 23.63 -12.22 -14.12
N PRO A 40 22.99 -12.74 -15.18
CA PRO A 40 22.98 -12.08 -16.49
C PRO A 40 22.26 -10.72 -16.46
N GLU A 41 21.41 -10.49 -15.45
CA GLU A 41 20.65 -9.25 -15.26
C GLU A 41 21.27 -8.30 -14.22
N PHE A 42 22.52 -8.59 -13.83
CA PHE A 42 23.21 -7.75 -12.84
C PHE A 42 23.36 -6.32 -13.36
N MET A 43 23.01 -5.39 -12.51
CA MET A 43 23.20 -3.95 -12.71
C MET A 43 24.20 -3.40 -11.68
N PRO A 44 25.26 -2.69 -12.10
CA PRO A 44 26.23 -2.11 -11.15
C PRO A 44 25.56 -1.05 -10.28
N ALA A 45 26.20 -0.71 -9.16
CA ALA A 45 25.74 0.37 -8.29
C ALA A 45 25.53 1.66 -9.11
N ILE A 46 24.45 2.38 -8.81
CA ILE A 46 24.14 3.65 -9.47
C ILE A 46 25.15 4.73 -9.06
N ASP A 47 25.40 5.66 -9.96
CA ASP A 47 26.22 6.84 -9.68
C ASP A 47 25.53 7.74 -8.64
N LYS A 48 26.30 8.65 -8.05
CA LYS A 48 25.85 9.54 -6.98
C LYS A 48 24.56 10.27 -7.35
N GLN A 49 23.58 10.17 -6.46
CA GLN A 49 22.27 10.81 -6.55
C GLN A 49 22.11 11.90 -5.50
N THR A 50 21.08 12.72 -5.65
CA THR A 50 20.63 13.68 -4.64
C THR A 50 19.20 13.33 -4.25
N TYR A 51 18.94 13.24 -2.95
CA TYR A 51 17.62 12.90 -2.43
C TYR A 51 16.98 14.12 -1.79
N LYS A 52 15.78 14.47 -2.24
CA LYS A 52 14.98 15.50 -1.60
C LYS A 52 14.32 14.88 -0.35
N PRO A 53 14.54 15.43 0.85
CA PRO A 53 13.94 14.91 2.09
C PRO A 53 12.41 14.80 2.00
N SER A 54 11.87 13.78 2.65
CA SER A 54 10.43 13.55 2.79
C SER A 54 10.03 13.61 4.26
N ALA A 55 8.81 14.09 4.55
CA ALA A 55 8.29 14.28 5.91
C ALA A 55 7.77 12.94 6.50
N THR A 56 8.61 11.92 6.55
CA THR A 56 8.24 10.58 7.05
C THR A 56 8.31 10.44 8.57
N PHE A 57 8.78 11.45 9.30
CA PHE A 57 8.97 11.40 10.75
C PHE A 57 8.15 12.47 11.45
N SER A 58 7.46 12.07 12.52
CA SER A 58 6.69 12.94 13.41
C SER A 58 7.17 12.76 14.85
N GLU A 59 7.55 13.87 15.50
CA GLU A 59 7.94 13.88 16.90
C GLU A 59 6.79 13.45 17.82
N SER A 60 5.55 13.81 17.51
CA SER A 60 4.37 13.43 18.29
C SER A 60 4.16 11.91 18.28
N THR A 61 4.34 11.26 17.12
CA THR A 61 4.22 9.81 17.02
C THR A 61 5.40 9.09 17.70
N ALA A 62 6.61 9.62 17.56
CA ALA A 62 7.79 9.06 18.22
C ALA A 62 7.73 9.13 19.77
N ALA A 63 6.93 10.07 20.29
CA ALA A 63 6.74 10.28 21.72
C ALA A 63 5.53 9.50 22.32
N ILE A 64 4.86 8.63 21.56
CA ILE A 64 3.74 7.83 22.06
C ILE A 64 4.20 6.93 23.20
N THR A 65 3.41 6.92 24.28
CA THR A 65 3.68 6.18 25.51
C THR A 65 2.76 4.96 25.67
N PRO A 66 3.10 4.01 26.55
CA PRO A 66 2.17 2.93 26.91
C PRO A 66 0.81 3.43 27.41
N ASP A 67 0.79 4.56 28.15
CA ASP A 67 -0.46 5.15 28.68
C ASP A 67 -1.36 5.64 27.54
N PHE A 68 -0.81 6.23 26.48
CA PHE A 68 -1.58 6.59 25.29
C PHE A 68 -2.23 5.37 24.65
N ARG A 69 -1.47 4.26 24.48
CA ARG A 69 -2.00 3.02 23.92
C ARG A 69 -3.09 2.42 24.80
N ALA A 70 -2.90 2.42 26.11
CA ALA A 70 -3.92 1.96 27.06
C ALA A 70 -5.19 2.81 27.01
N LYS A 71 -5.03 4.13 26.89
CA LYS A 71 -6.17 5.05 26.74
C LYS A 71 -6.93 4.78 25.45
N VAL A 72 -6.26 4.63 24.30
CA VAL A 72 -6.90 4.28 23.03
C VAL A 72 -7.67 2.98 23.13
N ALA A 73 -7.12 1.96 23.77
CA ALA A 73 -7.81 0.69 24.00
C ALA A 73 -9.07 0.87 24.88
N ALA A 74 -8.96 1.63 25.96
CA ALA A 74 -10.09 1.93 26.84
C ALA A 74 -11.20 2.71 26.10
N ASP A 75 -10.83 3.78 25.39
CA ASP A 75 -11.75 4.62 24.60
C ASP A 75 -12.43 3.81 23.48
N SER A 76 -11.78 2.76 22.97
CA SER A 76 -12.36 1.86 21.97
C SER A 76 -13.32 0.83 22.57
N ILE A 77 -13.03 0.32 23.76
CA ILE A 77 -13.78 -0.76 24.38
C ILE A 77 -15.01 -0.25 25.15
N ALA A 78 -14.88 0.88 25.85
CA ALA A 78 -15.93 1.40 26.73
C ALA A 78 -17.27 1.62 26.00
N PRO A 79 -17.34 2.39 24.90
CA PRO A 79 -18.61 2.63 24.20
C PRO A 79 -19.20 1.34 23.61
N CYS A 80 -18.35 0.40 23.18
CA CYS A 80 -18.83 -0.87 22.67
C CYS A 80 -19.53 -1.70 23.75
N LYS A 81 -18.99 -1.72 24.97
CA LYS A 81 -19.62 -2.41 26.10
C LYS A 81 -20.98 -1.82 26.50
N GLU A 82 -21.11 -0.49 26.44
CA GLU A 82 -22.36 0.20 26.73
C GLU A 82 -23.49 -0.21 25.76
N GLU A 83 -23.14 -0.46 24.51
CA GLU A 83 -24.08 -0.89 23.46
C GLU A 83 -24.11 -2.42 23.24
N LYS A 84 -23.55 -3.23 24.15
CA LYS A 84 -23.45 -4.67 24.06
C LYS A 84 -22.78 -5.17 22.76
N LEU A 85 -21.74 -4.47 22.37
CA LEU A 85 -20.86 -4.80 21.25
C LEU A 85 -19.49 -5.28 21.77
N VAL A 86 -18.78 -6.04 20.95
CA VAL A 86 -17.45 -6.55 21.24
C VAL A 86 -16.45 -5.88 20.30
N ALA A 87 -15.46 -5.18 20.86
CA ALA A 87 -14.35 -4.59 20.13
C ALA A 87 -13.12 -5.49 20.21
N ALA A 88 -12.46 -5.73 19.06
CA ALA A 88 -11.18 -6.39 18.95
C ALA A 88 -10.29 -5.61 17.98
N GLY A 89 -9.18 -5.10 18.46
CA GLY A 89 -8.34 -4.20 17.70
C GLY A 89 -6.85 -4.44 17.86
N PHE A 90 -6.09 -3.72 17.09
CA PHE A 90 -4.64 -3.69 17.14
C PHE A 90 -4.18 -2.24 17.00
N LEU A 91 -3.24 -1.84 17.85
CA LEU A 91 -2.57 -0.57 17.77
C LEU A 91 -1.06 -0.80 17.82
N GLU A 92 -0.37 -0.25 16.86
CA GLU A 92 1.08 -0.26 16.76
C GLU A 92 1.56 1.15 16.43
N ASP A 93 2.60 1.56 17.13
CA ASP A 93 3.37 2.74 16.80
C ASP A 93 4.86 2.37 16.83
N GLY A 94 5.63 3.10 16.07
CA GLY A 94 7.07 2.86 16.04
C GLY A 94 7.84 3.97 15.36
N GLN A 95 9.12 3.96 15.60
CA GLN A 95 10.09 4.78 14.89
C GLN A 95 11.20 3.91 14.35
N SER A 96 11.70 4.27 13.20
CA SER A 96 12.79 3.60 12.53
C SER A 96 13.67 4.59 11.78
N PHE A 97 14.83 4.16 11.41
CA PHE A 97 15.64 4.84 10.42
C PHE A 97 16.12 3.84 9.37
N VAL A 98 16.32 4.34 8.18
CA VAL A 98 16.93 3.60 7.09
C VAL A 98 18.12 4.40 6.59
N ALA A 99 19.26 3.75 6.47
CA ALA A 99 20.43 4.30 5.82
C ALA A 99 20.91 3.35 4.74
N PHE A 100 21.37 3.90 3.61
CA PHE A 100 22.04 3.12 2.62
C PHE A 100 23.25 3.88 2.07
N ALA A 101 24.25 3.12 1.62
CA ALA A 101 25.39 3.65 0.92
C ALA A 101 25.83 2.68 -0.17
N ASN A 102 26.53 3.18 -1.19
CA ASN A 102 27.13 2.33 -2.20
C ASN A 102 28.56 2.79 -2.57
N SER A 103 29.28 1.95 -3.30
CA SER A 103 30.67 2.20 -3.71
C SER A 103 30.86 3.37 -4.67
N LYS A 104 29.77 3.95 -5.19
CA LYS A 104 29.77 5.15 -6.05
C LYS A 104 29.57 6.45 -5.26
N GLY A 105 29.58 6.38 -3.92
CA GLY A 105 29.45 7.54 -3.03
C GLY A 105 28.02 8.01 -2.82
N ASN A 106 27.02 7.19 -3.12
CA ASN A 106 25.67 7.46 -2.65
C ASN A 106 25.59 7.23 -1.14
N PHE A 107 24.82 8.09 -0.48
CA PHE A 107 24.42 7.96 0.89
C PHE A 107 23.03 8.53 1.06
N GLY A 108 22.15 7.77 1.66
CA GLY A 108 20.83 8.18 2.07
C GLY A 108 20.60 7.84 3.55
N TYR A 109 19.97 8.76 4.27
CA TYR A 109 19.54 8.56 5.66
C TYR A 109 18.16 9.18 5.84
N GLN A 110 17.21 8.42 6.36
CA GLN A 110 15.86 8.89 6.59
C GLN A 110 15.28 8.27 7.87
N LYS A 111 14.76 9.11 8.75
CA LYS A 111 13.92 8.68 9.87
C LYS A 111 12.47 8.52 9.42
N SER A 112 11.76 7.61 10.05
CA SER A 112 10.35 7.38 9.78
C SER A 112 9.63 7.00 11.07
N THR A 113 8.40 7.48 11.23
CA THR A 113 7.44 6.99 12.22
C THR A 113 6.33 6.24 11.52
N ASN A 114 5.67 5.38 12.25
CA ASN A 114 4.44 4.72 11.83
C ASN A 114 3.46 4.67 13.00
N PHE A 115 2.21 4.87 12.68
CA PHE A 115 1.07 4.65 13.55
C PHE A 115 0.04 3.85 12.79
N ASN A 116 -0.38 2.73 13.35
CA ASN A 116 -1.38 1.86 12.74
C ASN A 116 -2.39 1.46 13.80
N PHE A 117 -3.65 1.81 13.58
CA PHE A 117 -4.78 1.39 14.40
C PHE A 117 -5.78 0.66 13.54
N THR A 118 -6.26 -0.49 14.01
CA THR A 118 -7.37 -1.20 13.41
C THR A 118 -8.30 -1.71 14.49
N CYS A 119 -9.60 -1.62 14.28
CA CYS A 119 -10.56 -2.20 15.18
C CYS A 119 -11.73 -2.83 14.41
N THR A 120 -12.08 -4.05 14.77
CA THR A 120 -13.31 -4.72 14.37
C THR A 120 -14.28 -4.71 15.55
N VAL A 121 -15.48 -4.21 15.33
CA VAL A 121 -16.59 -4.25 16.27
C VAL A 121 -17.60 -5.28 15.79
N ARG A 122 -18.15 -6.07 16.70
CA ARG A 122 -19.15 -7.10 16.41
C ARG A 122 -20.29 -7.06 17.42
N THR A 123 -21.45 -7.51 16.99
CA THR A 123 -22.53 -7.90 17.90
C THR A 123 -22.12 -9.12 18.74
N GLU A 124 -22.70 -9.32 19.93
CA GLU A 124 -22.37 -10.44 20.82
C GLU A 124 -22.62 -11.80 20.16
N ASP A 125 -23.68 -11.90 19.35
CA ASP A 125 -24.02 -13.10 18.58
C ASP A 125 -23.16 -13.28 17.30
N GLY A 126 -22.35 -12.29 16.96
CA GLY A 126 -21.49 -12.30 15.79
C GLY A 126 -22.18 -12.07 14.44
N SER A 127 -23.49 -11.78 14.44
CA SER A 127 -24.25 -11.55 13.20
C SER A 127 -23.91 -10.25 12.51
N GLY A 128 -23.54 -9.21 13.26
CA GLY A 128 -23.11 -7.91 12.77
C GLY A 128 -21.61 -7.67 12.95
N SER A 129 -20.99 -7.01 11.98
CA SER A 129 -19.55 -6.69 12.01
C SER A 129 -19.25 -5.38 11.30
N GLY A 130 -18.44 -4.53 11.92
CA GLY A 130 -17.91 -3.30 11.36
C GLY A 130 -16.42 -3.17 11.61
N TRP A 131 -15.70 -2.52 10.71
CA TRP A 131 -14.26 -2.33 10.81
C TRP A 131 -13.87 -0.89 10.50
N VAL A 132 -12.82 -0.45 11.16
CA VAL A 132 -12.14 0.80 10.91
C VAL A 132 -10.64 0.59 10.95
N GLY A 133 -9.91 1.36 10.15
CA GLY A 133 -8.45 1.36 10.16
C GLY A 133 -7.91 2.75 9.90
N HIS A 134 -6.83 3.09 10.61
CA HIS A 134 -6.10 4.34 10.50
C HIS A 134 -4.61 4.05 10.40
N ASN A 135 -3.97 4.55 9.36
CA ASN A 135 -2.53 4.44 9.18
C ASN A 135 -1.95 5.81 8.83
N ALA A 136 -0.93 6.24 9.57
CA ALA A 136 -0.34 7.55 9.40
C ALA A 136 1.15 7.57 9.82
N LYS A 137 1.88 8.57 9.35
CA LYS A 137 3.21 8.93 9.88
C LYS A 137 3.08 9.81 11.12
N ASP A 138 2.03 10.62 11.16
CA ASP A 138 1.69 11.50 12.27
C ASP A 138 0.35 11.10 12.89
N ALA A 139 0.41 10.67 14.16
CA ALA A 139 -0.77 10.26 14.91
C ALA A 139 -1.54 11.43 15.53
N SER A 140 -1.12 12.67 15.35
CA SER A 140 -1.74 13.85 16.03
C SER A 140 -3.20 14.08 15.63
N SER A 141 -3.60 13.66 14.44
CA SER A 141 -4.97 13.77 13.94
C SER A 141 -5.85 12.57 14.30
N PHE A 142 -5.30 11.50 14.88
CA PHE A 142 -6.03 10.29 15.21
C PHE A 142 -7.01 10.52 16.37
N LYS A 143 -8.23 10.03 16.21
CA LYS A 143 -9.30 10.10 17.21
C LYS A 143 -10.03 8.77 17.32
N ALA A 144 -9.69 8.03 18.37
CA ALA A 144 -10.23 6.69 18.61
C ALA A 144 -11.76 6.66 18.69
N ASP A 145 -12.34 7.66 19.36
CA ASP A 145 -13.79 7.75 19.58
C ASP A 145 -14.58 8.00 18.28
N GLU A 146 -14.04 8.78 17.34
CA GLU A 146 -14.65 8.98 16.02
C GLU A 146 -14.61 7.68 15.20
N ASP A 147 -13.43 7.04 15.13
CA ASP A 147 -13.24 5.80 14.38
C ASP A 147 -14.08 4.64 14.93
N ILE A 148 -14.11 4.47 16.26
CA ILE A 148 -14.90 3.40 16.89
C ILE A 148 -16.39 3.56 16.62
N ARG A 149 -16.94 4.78 16.67
CA ARG A 149 -18.36 5.02 16.34
C ARG A 149 -18.71 4.59 14.92
N ILE A 150 -17.80 4.78 13.97
CA ILE A 150 -17.98 4.31 12.59
C ILE A 150 -18.06 2.78 12.56
N ALA A 151 -17.16 2.08 13.25
CA ALA A 151 -17.16 0.62 13.31
C ALA A 151 -18.39 0.07 14.04
N MET A 152 -18.82 0.70 15.17
CA MET A 152 -20.02 0.35 15.91
C MET A 152 -21.27 0.48 15.03
N LYS A 153 -21.42 1.62 14.34
CA LYS A 153 -22.53 1.83 13.41
C LYS A 153 -22.59 0.73 12.34
N LYS A 154 -21.47 0.43 11.68
CA LYS A 154 -21.39 -0.64 10.68
C LYS A 154 -21.75 -1.99 11.25
N ALA A 155 -21.32 -2.30 12.48
CA ALA A 155 -21.66 -3.55 13.15
C ALA A 155 -23.18 -3.66 13.41
N SER A 156 -23.78 -2.61 13.96
CA SER A 156 -25.21 -2.60 14.27
C SER A 156 -26.12 -2.62 13.02
N GLU A 157 -25.67 -1.99 11.93
CA GLU A 157 -26.42 -1.93 10.67
C GLU A 157 -26.24 -3.18 9.78
N SER A 158 -25.24 -4.03 10.05
CA SER A 158 -24.94 -5.22 9.24
C SER A 158 -25.57 -6.52 9.76
N VAL A 159 -26.39 -6.45 10.79
CA VAL A 159 -27.18 -7.59 11.29
C VAL A 159 -28.21 -8.04 10.26
N GLU A 160 -28.72 -9.28 10.42
CA GLU A 160 -29.76 -9.86 9.55
C GLU A 160 -29.40 -9.83 8.05
N ALA A 161 -28.14 -10.09 7.73
CA ALA A 161 -27.67 -10.10 6.35
C ALA A 161 -28.48 -11.07 5.49
N LYS A 162 -28.89 -10.60 4.32
CA LYS A 162 -29.67 -11.37 3.34
C LYS A 162 -28.83 -11.68 2.11
N ALA A 163 -29.09 -12.81 1.48
CA ALA A 163 -28.51 -13.12 0.18
C ALA A 163 -29.01 -12.11 -0.87
N LEU A 164 -28.10 -11.61 -1.69
CA LEU A 164 -28.44 -10.76 -2.81
C LEU A 164 -28.50 -11.59 -4.09
N GLU A 165 -29.58 -11.46 -4.83
CA GLU A 165 -29.74 -12.14 -6.10
C GLU A 165 -28.66 -11.73 -7.11
N PRO A 166 -28.10 -12.66 -7.88
CA PRO A 166 -27.15 -12.32 -8.92
C PRO A 166 -27.70 -11.28 -9.90
N GLY A 167 -26.90 -10.29 -10.23
CA GLY A 167 -27.37 -9.21 -11.10
C GLY A 167 -26.32 -8.12 -11.33
N LYS A 168 -26.71 -7.06 -12.02
CA LYS A 168 -25.92 -5.84 -12.22
C LYS A 168 -26.36 -4.79 -11.20
N TYR A 169 -25.41 -4.30 -10.42
CA TYR A 169 -25.64 -3.30 -9.38
C TYR A 169 -24.67 -2.14 -9.55
N THR A 170 -25.10 -0.96 -9.16
CA THR A 170 -24.17 0.13 -8.84
C THR A 170 -23.41 -0.26 -7.59
N VAL A 171 -22.09 -0.20 -7.62
CA VAL A 171 -21.25 -0.51 -6.46
C VAL A 171 -20.54 0.74 -6.01
N ILE A 172 -20.69 1.07 -4.72
CA ILE A 172 -19.92 2.11 -4.05
C ILE A 172 -18.86 1.37 -3.22
N LEU A 173 -17.60 1.71 -3.44
CA LEU A 173 -16.47 1.18 -2.69
C LEU A 173 -15.95 2.27 -1.75
N GLU A 174 -15.92 2.00 -0.44
CA GLU A 174 -15.20 2.88 0.48
C GLU A 174 -13.69 2.88 0.19
N PRO A 175 -12.94 3.89 0.64
CA PRO A 175 -11.49 3.99 0.37
C PRO A 175 -10.70 2.72 0.73
N ALA A 176 -11.04 2.05 1.83
CA ALA A 176 -10.39 0.79 2.24
C ALA A 176 -10.63 -0.36 1.23
N ALA A 177 -11.83 -0.44 0.65
CA ALA A 177 -12.15 -1.42 -0.39
C ALA A 177 -11.42 -1.09 -1.70
N VAL A 178 -11.37 0.20 -2.09
CA VAL A 178 -10.61 0.66 -3.27
C VAL A 178 -9.13 0.36 -3.10
N ALA A 179 -8.53 0.71 -1.96
CA ALA A 179 -7.11 0.48 -1.71
C ALA A 179 -6.71 -1.00 -1.84
N GLY A 180 -7.56 -1.90 -1.35
CA GLY A 180 -7.36 -3.35 -1.49
C GLY A 180 -7.29 -3.80 -2.95
N LEU A 181 -8.18 -3.31 -3.81
CA LEU A 181 -8.22 -3.67 -5.23
C LEU A 181 -7.09 -3.00 -6.02
N VAL A 182 -6.86 -1.69 -5.81
CA VAL A 182 -5.81 -0.92 -6.49
C VAL A 182 -4.42 -1.47 -6.13
N GLY A 183 -4.20 -1.86 -4.87
CA GLY A 183 -2.95 -2.48 -4.44
C GLY A 183 -2.63 -3.74 -5.23
N PHE A 184 -3.61 -4.64 -5.45
CA PHE A 184 -3.42 -5.83 -6.29
C PHE A 184 -3.15 -5.49 -7.76
N MET A 185 -3.84 -4.51 -8.30
CA MET A 185 -3.66 -4.06 -9.68
C MET A 185 -2.22 -3.58 -9.92
N MET A 186 -1.62 -2.88 -8.96
CA MET A 186 -0.28 -2.29 -9.10
C MET A 186 0.85 -3.31 -9.25
N PHE A 187 0.71 -4.54 -8.78
CA PHE A 187 1.68 -5.61 -9.04
C PHE A 187 1.91 -5.89 -10.54
N PHE A 188 0.98 -5.45 -11.39
CA PHE A 188 1.02 -5.69 -12.83
C PHE A 188 1.41 -4.47 -13.65
N PHE A 189 1.80 -3.37 -13.00
CA PHE A 189 2.38 -2.20 -13.65
C PHE A 189 3.89 -2.34 -13.91
N ASP A 190 4.47 -3.48 -13.58
CA ASP A 190 5.84 -3.83 -13.98
C ASP A 190 5.95 -3.91 -15.51
N ALA A 191 6.86 -3.12 -16.07
CA ALA A 191 7.02 -2.97 -17.50
C ALA A 191 7.45 -4.27 -18.18
N ARG A 192 8.32 -5.06 -17.53
CA ARG A 192 8.76 -6.34 -18.05
C ARG A 192 7.61 -7.34 -18.15
N SER A 193 6.82 -7.43 -17.10
CA SER A 193 5.63 -8.30 -17.09
C SER A 193 4.63 -7.92 -18.18
N ALA A 194 4.45 -6.62 -18.41
CA ALA A 194 3.58 -6.11 -19.47
C ALA A 194 4.13 -6.43 -20.87
N ASP A 195 5.43 -6.26 -21.10
CA ASP A 195 6.08 -6.54 -22.39
C ASP A 195 6.14 -8.04 -22.71
N GLU A 196 6.32 -8.89 -21.69
CA GLU A 196 6.43 -10.35 -21.82
C GLU A 196 5.06 -11.06 -21.84
N GLY A 197 3.94 -10.36 -21.84
CA GLY A 197 2.61 -10.96 -21.94
C GLY A 197 2.05 -11.50 -20.61
N ARG A 198 2.62 -11.12 -19.47
CA ARG A 198 2.27 -11.62 -18.11
C ARG A 198 1.39 -10.64 -17.30
N SER A 199 0.90 -9.58 -17.92
CA SER A 199 0.11 -8.52 -17.29
C SER A 199 -1.13 -8.22 -18.13
N PHE A 200 -2.20 -7.73 -17.49
CA PHE A 200 -3.35 -7.17 -18.19
C PHE A 200 -3.01 -5.93 -19.04
N LEU A 201 -1.85 -5.35 -18.81
CA LEU A 201 -1.30 -4.25 -19.62
C LEU A 201 -0.50 -4.75 -20.85
N SER A 202 -0.44 -6.05 -21.07
CA SER A 202 0.13 -6.63 -22.28
C SER A 202 -0.79 -6.46 -23.48
N LYS A 203 -0.20 -6.31 -24.66
CA LYS A 203 -0.95 -6.31 -25.94
C LYS A 203 -0.93 -7.70 -26.58
N LYS A 204 -2.02 -8.04 -27.24
CA LYS A 204 -2.06 -9.22 -28.08
C LYS A 204 -1.11 -9.01 -29.27
N GLY A 205 -0.13 -9.89 -29.40
CA GLY A 205 0.89 -9.79 -30.46
C GLY A 205 2.19 -9.10 -30.01
N GLY A 206 2.31 -8.69 -28.75
CA GLY A 206 3.54 -8.14 -28.15
C GLY A 206 3.47 -6.67 -27.76
N GLY A 207 4.33 -6.30 -26.83
CA GLY A 207 4.38 -4.96 -26.24
C GLY A 207 3.31 -4.71 -25.17
N ASN A 208 3.18 -3.47 -24.75
CA ASN A 208 2.33 -3.07 -23.62
C ASN A 208 1.35 -1.94 -23.99
N LYS A 209 0.42 -1.64 -23.08
CA LYS A 209 -0.63 -0.63 -23.23
C LYS A 209 -0.22 0.76 -22.75
N LEU A 210 1.07 1.06 -22.65
CA LEU A 210 1.52 2.42 -22.30
C LEU A 210 0.98 3.43 -23.32
N GLY A 211 0.38 4.51 -22.82
CA GLY A 211 -0.29 5.54 -23.62
C GLY A 211 -1.75 5.23 -24.03
N GLU A 212 -2.26 4.05 -23.72
CA GLU A 212 -3.63 3.68 -24.05
C GLU A 212 -4.64 4.06 -22.97
N GLN A 213 -5.88 4.31 -23.42
CA GLN A 213 -7.05 4.52 -22.55
C GLN A 213 -7.52 3.15 -22.03
N VAL A 214 -7.15 2.80 -20.80
CA VAL A 214 -7.50 1.51 -20.17
C VAL A 214 -8.63 1.66 -19.17
N TYR A 215 -8.77 2.84 -18.58
CA TYR A 215 -9.75 3.16 -17.55
C TYR A 215 -10.67 4.30 -17.98
N ASP A 216 -11.73 4.51 -17.19
CA ASP A 216 -12.59 5.69 -17.34
C ASP A 216 -11.74 6.98 -17.20
N PRO A 217 -11.99 8.03 -17.99
CA PRO A 217 -11.25 9.30 -17.94
C PRO A 217 -11.25 9.99 -16.56
N ARG A 218 -12.14 9.62 -15.66
CA ARG A 218 -12.15 10.12 -14.27
C ARG A 218 -11.05 9.51 -13.39
N VAL A 219 -10.48 8.37 -13.80
CA VAL A 219 -9.46 7.66 -13.01
C VAL A 219 -8.10 8.35 -13.16
N ASN A 220 -7.56 8.80 -12.04
CA ASN A 220 -6.21 9.35 -11.93
C ASN A 220 -5.50 8.67 -10.76
N LEU A 221 -4.26 8.23 -11.00
CA LEU A 221 -3.42 7.57 -10.01
C LEU A 221 -2.00 8.10 -10.13
N ILE A 222 -1.46 8.57 -9.01
CA ILE A 222 -0.08 9.07 -8.93
C ILE A 222 0.69 8.40 -7.80
N THR A 223 2.02 8.48 -7.86
CA THR A 223 2.91 8.36 -6.71
C THR A 223 3.50 9.73 -6.40
N ASP A 224 3.60 10.06 -5.11
CA ASP A 224 4.22 11.31 -4.66
C ASP A 224 4.91 11.08 -3.30
N PRO A 225 6.26 10.99 -3.28
CA PRO A 225 7.00 10.75 -2.04
C PRO A 225 6.81 11.82 -0.96
N TRP A 226 6.36 13.00 -1.35
CA TRP A 226 6.18 14.16 -0.46
C TRP A 226 4.72 14.46 -0.13
N HIS A 227 3.81 13.55 -0.47
CA HIS A 227 2.39 13.74 -0.15
C HIS A 227 2.19 13.90 1.36
N ALA A 228 1.44 14.92 1.78
CA ALA A 228 1.32 15.29 3.19
C ALA A 228 0.78 14.17 4.08
N GLU A 229 -0.19 13.39 3.59
CA GLU A 229 -0.83 12.30 4.36
C GLU A 229 -0.13 10.96 4.21
N ALA A 230 0.64 10.76 3.14
CA ALA A 230 1.27 9.49 2.82
C ALA A 230 2.72 9.64 2.34
N PRO A 231 3.60 10.35 3.08
CA PRO A 231 4.98 10.51 2.69
C PRO A 231 5.73 9.17 2.77
N VAL A 232 6.68 8.96 1.84
CA VAL A 232 7.48 7.73 1.80
C VAL A 232 8.96 8.06 1.63
N LEU A 233 9.83 7.05 1.75
CA LEU A 233 11.28 7.21 1.54
C LEU A 233 11.56 7.84 0.17
N PRO A 234 12.51 8.78 0.07
CA PRO A 234 12.80 9.49 -1.16
C PRO A 234 13.67 8.69 -2.16
N TRP A 235 13.93 7.41 -1.91
CA TRP A 235 14.62 6.48 -2.80
C TRP A 235 13.99 5.08 -2.73
N ASP A 236 14.24 4.27 -3.75
CA ASP A 236 13.85 2.87 -3.79
C ASP A 236 15.01 1.93 -3.35
N GLU A 237 14.82 0.62 -3.50
CA GLU A 237 15.79 -0.40 -3.09
C GLU A 237 17.10 -0.33 -3.88
N ASP A 238 17.07 0.12 -5.13
CA ASP A 238 18.25 0.34 -5.95
C ASP A 238 18.97 1.67 -5.64
N GLY A 239 18.35 2.54 -4.83
CA GLY A 239 18.79 3.89 -4.53
C GLY A 239 18.39 4.91 -5.60
N LEU A 240 17.50 4.59 -6.50
CA LEU A 240 16.95 5.56 -7.45
C LEU A 240 16.08 6.59 -6.70
N PRO A 241 16.25 7.89 -6.98
CA PRO A 241 15.40 8.92 -6.40
C PRO A 241 13.94 8.71 -6.82
N ARG A 242 13.04 8.68 -5.84
CA ARG A 242 11.61 8.73 -6.11
C ARG A 242 11.19 10.13 -6.48
N GLU A 243 10.32 10.24 -7.46
CA GLU A 243 9.75 11.48 -7.96
C GLU A 243 8.23 11.41 -7.92
N ARG A 244 7.57 12.57 -7.90
CA ARG A 244 6.15 12.62 -8.15
C ARG A 244 5.90 12.22 -9.60
N MET A 245 5.10 11.19 -9.81
CA MET A 245 4.88 10.61 -11.14
C MET A 245 3.40 10.23 -11.31
N ALA A 246 2.79 10.60 -12.42
CA ALA A 246 1.50 10.06 -12.81
C ALA A 246 1.68 8.62 -13.31
N ILE A 247 0.85 7.71 -12.84
CA ILE A 247 0.76 6.31 -13.28
C ILE A 247 -0.39 6.16 -14.26
N ILE A 248 -1.54 6.71 -13.88
CA ILE A 248 -2.72 6.82 -14.72
C ILE A 248 -3.13 8.30 -14.76
N ASP A 249 -3.26 8.86 -15.94
CA ASP A 249 -3.75 10.22 -16.16
C ASP A 249 -4.98 10.19 -17.06
N LYS A 250 -6.10 10.67 -16.51
CA LYS A 250 -7.41 10.65 -17.20
C LYS A 250 -7.73 9.30 -17.84
N GLY A 251 -7.48 8.23 -17.08
CA GLY A 251 -7.72 6.85 -17.49
C GLY A 251 -6.70 6.25 -18.45
N LYS A 252 -5.69 7.01 -18.91
CA LYS A 252 -4.58 6.51 -19.71
C LYS A 252 -3.45 6.02 -18.84
N VAL A 253 -2.88 4.87 -19.17
CA VAL A 253 -1.64 4.40 -18.54
C VAL A 253 -0.48 5.21 -19.10
N VAL A 254 0.11 6.09 -18.29
CA VAL A 254 1.15 7.03 -18.74
C VAL A 254 2.54 6.65 -18.27
N ASN A 255 2.64 5.78 -17.26
CA ASN A 255 3.91 5.21 -16.80
C ASN A 255 3.73 3.76 -16.36
N LEU A 256 4.82 3.00 -16.53
CA LEU A 256 5.03 1.65 -15.98
C LEU A 256 6.27 1.66 -15.11
N ASP A 257 6.41 0.68 -14.24
CA ASP A 257 7.60 0.49 -13.42
C ASP A 257 8.71 -0.19 -14.26
N TYR A 258 9.71 0.60 -14.64
CA TYR A 258 10.86 0.14 -15.41
C TYR A 258 12.06 -0.09 -14.48
N SER A 259 12.30 -1.33 -14.09
CA SER A 259 13.55 -1.70 -13.41
C SER A 259 14.77 -1.29 -14.24
N ARG A 260 15.91 -1.07 -13.60
CA ARG A 260 17.15 -0.63 -14.27
C ARG A 260 17.58 -1.56 -15.40
N PHE A 261 17.51 -2.86 -15.18
CA PHE A 261 17.85 -3.87 -16.19
C PHE A 261 16.88 -3.81 -17.37
N TRP A 262 15.57 -3.80 -17.10
CA TRP A 262 14.58 -3.82 -18.18
C TRP A 262 14.58 -2.50 -18.98
N ALA A 263 14.74 -1.38 -18.30
CA ALA A 263 14.89 -0.07 -18.94
C ALA A 263 16.07 -0.06 -19.90
N GLN A 264 17.24 -0.52 -19.47
CA GLN A 264 18.42 -0.63 -20.33
C GLN A 264 18.18 -1.53 -21.56
N LYS A 265 17.58 -2.69 -21.35
CA LYS A 265 17.24 -3.65 -22.42
C LYS A 265 16.26 -3.05 -23.44
N GLN A 266 15.35 -2.21 -23.00
CA GLN A 266 14.33 -1.57 -23.84
C GLN A 266 14.73 -0.18 -24.35
N GLY A 267 15.94 0.32 -24.05
CA GLY A 267 16.36 1.69 -24.39
C GLY A 267 15.49 2.77 -23.75
N LYS A 268 14.99 2.52 -22.53
CA LYS A 268 14.15 3.42 -21.73
C LYS A 268 14.91 3.97 -20.52
N LYS A 269 14.36 5.00 -19.89
CA LYS A 269 14.85 5.48 -18.59
C LYS A 269 14.21 4.63 -17.49
N ALA A 270 15.02 4.13 -16.56
CA ALA A 270 14.52 3.52 -15.33
C ALA A 270 13.84 4.58 -14.45
N ASN A 271 12.84 4.17 -13.71
CA ASN A 271 12.22 4.97 -12.67
C ASN A 271 12.25 4.21 -11.34
N ALA A 272 12.24 4.94 -10.25
CA ALA A 272 12.14 4.34 -8.94
C ALA A 272 10.76 3.69 -8.76
N THR A 273 10.74 2.52 -8.14
CA THR A 273 9.49 1.84 -7.78
C THR A 273 8.61 2.74 -6.90
N PRO A 274 7.32 2.91 -7.23
CA PRO A 274 6.39 3.71 -6.45
C PRO A 274 6.38 3.33 -4.97
N GLY A 275 6.52 4.31 -4.09
CA GLY A 275 6.49 4.08 -2.65
C GLY A 275 5.10 4.23 -2.02
N ASN A 276 4.21 4.95 -2.69
CA ASN A 276 2.80 5.15 -2.32
C ASN A 276 1.94 5.25 -3.58
N LEU A 277 0.64 5.17 -3.36
CA LEU A 277 -0.37 5.32 -4.41
C LEU A 277 -1.43 6.29 -3.94
N ILE A 278 -1.70 7.30 -4.74
CA ILE A 278 -2.69 8.33 -4.45
C ILE A 278 -3.68 8.36 -5.61
N MET A 279 -4.91 7.93 -5.33
CA MET A 279 -6.00 7.96 -6.29
C MET A 279 -6.85 9.19 -6.01
N SER A 280 -7.00 10.05 -7.01
CA SER A 280 -7.85 11.23 -6.88
C SER A 280 -9.32 10.82 -6.81
N GLY A 281 -10.05 11.37 -5.84
CA GLY A 281 -11.50 11.22 -5.71
C GLY A 281 -12.29 12.36 -6.37
N GLY A 282 -13.61 12.22 -6.34
CA GLY A 282 -14.55 13.31 -6.61
C GLY A 282 -14.79 14.18 -5.37
N THR A 283 -15.85 14.99 -5.42
CA THR A 283 -16.23 15.91 -4.33
C THR A 283 -17.37 15.39 -3.45
N LYS A 284 -18.01 14.29 -3.86
CA LYS A 284 -19.14 13.71 -3.11
C LYS A 284 -18.66 12.80 -2.00
N SER A 285 -19.22 12.95 -0.83
CA SER A 285 -19.06 12.02 0.28
C SER A 285 -19.72 10.66 -0.03
N THR A 286 -19.31 9.61 0.71
CA THR A 286 -19.96 8.28 0.62
C THR A 286 -21.46 8.37 0.84
N GLY A 287 -21.91 9.17 1.82
CA GLY A 287 -23.34 9.38 2.10
C GLY A 287 -24.09 10.05 0.94
N GLU A 288 -23.48 11.00 0.24
CA GLU A 288 -24.09 11.63 -0.94
C GLU A 288 -24.15 10.65 -2.14
N LEU A 289 -23.14 9.77 -2.26
CA LEU A 289 -23.16 8.71 -3.27
C LEU A 289 -24.27 7.70 -2.99
N VAL A 290 -24.46 7.29 -1.72
CA VAL A 290 -25.57 6.43 -1.29
C VAL A 290 -26.91 7.08 -1.61
N LYS A 291 -27.13 8.32 -1.19
CA LYS A 291 -28.38 9.07 -1.47
C LYS A 291 -28.68 9.20 -2.95
N GLY A 292 -27.66 9.28 -3.80
CA GLY A 292 -27.81 9.34 -5.24
C GLY A 292 -28.02 7.99 -5.94
N THR A 293 -28.02 6.88 -5.20
CA THR A 293 -28.09 5.53 -5.76
C THR A 293 -29.48 4.93 -5.59
N LYS A 294 -30.18 4.64 -6.69
CA LYS A 294 -31.51 4.03 -6.65
C LYS A 294 -31.46 2.56 -6.23
N LYS A 295 -30.50 1.79 -6.77
CA LYS A 295 -30.27 0.39 -6.46
C LYS A 295 -28.78 0.08 -6.54
N GLY A 296 -28.19 -0.40 -5.46
CA GLY A 296 -26.74 -0.63 -5.41
C GLY A 296 -26.29 -1.40 -4.20
N VAL A 297 -24.97 -1.46 -4.06
CA VAL A 297 -24.29 -2.08 -2.93
C VAL A 297 -23.15 -1.17 -2.47
N LEU A 298 -23.09 -0.89 -1.16
CA LEU A 298 -21.96 -0.28 -0.52
C LEU A 298 -21.04 -1.39 0.03
N VAL A 299 -19.78 -1.40 -0.40
CA VAL A 299 -18.75 -2.31 0.10
C VAL A 299 -17.74 -1.49 0.89
N THR A 300 -17.65 -1.73 2.19
CA THR A 300 -16.77 -0.96 3.08
C THR A 300 -15.35 -1.50 3.08
N ARG A 301 -15.18 -2.81 2.88
CA ARG A 301 -13.89 -3.49 2.91
C ARG A 301 -13.88 -4.75 2.06
N THR A 302 -12.74 -5.01 1.42
CA THR A 302 -12.42 -6.31 0.81
C THR A 302 -11.51 -7.12 1.75
N TRP A 303 -11.60 -8.43 1.68
CA TRP A 303 -10.83 -9.33 2.54
C TRP A 303 -10.35 -10.57 1.79
N TYR A 304 -9.13 -10.97 2.10
CA TYR A 304 -8.52 -12.20 1.58
C TYR A 304 -8.51 -12.26 0.05
N ILE A 305 -8.26 -11.11 -0.57
CA ILE A 305 -8.18 -11.01 -2.03
C ILE A 305 -6.99 -11.82 -2.53
N ARG A 306 -7.19 -12.58 -3.60
CA ARG A 306 -6.18 -13.38 -4.27
C ARG A 306 -6.26 -13.19 -5.77
N MET A 307 -5.11 -13.19 -6.42
CA MET A 307 -5.00 -13.18 -7.87
C MET A 307 -5.34 -14.55 -8.42
N VAL A 308 -6.23 -14.60 -9.40
CA VAL A 308 -6.58 -15.80 -10.17
C VAL A 308 -5.89 -15.75 -11.54
N ASP A 309 -6.01 -14.63 -12.23
CA ASP A 309 -5.39 -14.45 -13.53
C ASP A 309 -4.83 -13.03 -13.69
N PRO A 310 -3.49 -12.89 -13.81
CA PRO A 310 -2.83 -11.59 -13.98
C PRO A 310 -3.10 -10.92 -15.33
N GLN A 311 -3.44 -11.68 -16.37
CA GLN A 311 -3.67 -11.13 -17.71
C GLN A 311 -5.03 -10.42 -17.81
N THR A 312 -5.97 -10.75 -16.93
CA THR A 312 -7.30 -10.14 -16.87
C THR A 312 -7.57 -9.37 -15.58
N VAL A 313 -6.62 -9.37 -14.63
CA VAL A 313 -6.80 -8.88 -13.24
C VAL A 313 -8.00 -9.58 -12.57
N LEU A 314 -8.19 -10.86 -12.88
CA LEU A 314 -9.22 -11.64 -12.21
C LEU A 314 -8.81 -11.89 -10.77
N LEU A 315 -9.59 -11.37 -9.86
CA LEU A 315 -9.42 -11.51 -8.42
C LEU A 315 -10.53 -12.38 -7.85
N THR A 316 -10.22 -13.11 -6.80
CA THR A 316 -11.21 -13.74 -5.93
C THR A 316 -11.01 -13.24 -4.50
N GLY A 317 -12.08 -13.22 -3.72
CA GLY A 317 -12.04 -12.77 -2.33
C GLY A 317 -13.43 -12.57 -1.77
N LEU A 318 -13.49 -11.92 -0.62
CA LEU A 318 -14.72 -11.66 0.12
C LEU A 318 -14.87 -10.16 0.35
N THR A 319 -16.10 -9.70 0.49
CA THR A 319 -16.42 -8.48 1.22
C THR A 319 -16.50 -8.80 2.71
N ARG A 320 -16.18 -7.86 3.58
CA ARG A 320 -16.16 -8.10 5.03
C ARG A 320 -16.47 -6.83 5.81
N ASP A 321 -16.98 -7.01 7.03
CA ASP A 321 -17.17 -5.96 8.02
C ASP A 321 -18.09 -4.81 7.53
N GLY A 322 -19.13 -5.14 6.80
CA GLY A 322 -20.12 -4.21 6.26
C GLY A 322 -20.22 -4.27 4.73
N THR A 323 -21.26 -4.93 4.27
CA THR A 323 -21.70 -4.90 2.88
C THR A 323 -23.19 -4.60 2.92
N PHE A 324 -23.57 -3.44 2.38
CA PHE A 324 -24.93 -2.92 2.56
C PHE A 324 -25.63 -2.80 1.21
N TYR A 325 -26.88 -3.26 1.17
CA TYR A 325 -27.75 -3.02 0.02
C TYR A 325 -28.30 -1.60 0.07
N ILE A 326 -28.32 -0.95 -1.07
CA ILE A 326 -28.86 0.40 -1.21
C ILE A 326 -30.12 0.34 -2.03
N GLU A 327 -31.21 0.87 -1.46
CA GLU A 327 -32.46 1.05 -2.16
C GLU A 327 -33.03 2.45 -1.97
N ASN A 328 -33.27 3.16 -3.10
CA ASN A 328 -33.81 4.53 -3.13
C ASN A 328 -33.03 5.54 -2.27
N GLY A 329 -31.70 5.38 -2.19
CA GLY A 329 -30.81 6.28 -1.45
C GLY A 329 -30.65 5.95 0.03
N GLU A 330 -31.15 4.82 0.50
CA GLU A 330 -31.06 4.33 1.88
C GLU A 330 -30.34 2.98 1.92
N ILE A 331 -29.70 2.69 3.08
CA ILE A 331 -29.05 1.42 3.39
C ILE A 331 -30.00 0.55 4.20
#